data_7501bf65d678f4115330c8cc82241ca1
#
_entry.id   7501bf65d678f4115330c8cc82241ca1
#
_cell.length_a   1.000
_cell.length_b   1.000
_cell.length_c   1.000
_cell.angle_alpha   90.00
_cell.angle_beta   90.00
_cell.angle_gamma   90.00
#
_symmetry.space_group_name_H-M   'P 1'
#
loop_
_entity.id
_entity.type
_entity.pdbx_description
1 polymer ?
#
loop_
_entity_poly.entity_id
_entity_poly.type
_entity_poly.pdbx_seq_one_letter_code
_entity_poly.pdbx_strand_id
1 'polypeptide(L)'
;MTLPLKLSQKRLTAARGPRAVPVRRAIGAALVAAWALAALPAHAQDDAGDDAPQAAFASALPEEQKDLPNVALTSQIVYQVLAAEVALQRSLPAPAYQTYLALARDTRDPRMAQRATEIALAAQSPADALTAANLWREYSPGSQRAAQVDAALLVLGGKPAEAQPMLSQELARATGENRGQAIIALQALLARGPNRVGGLTVLQDLLKNDMGRPEARLAIARQQLATDDKDGATQSLKEALRIKPDYLPAALMLSQMGPGERAAGIASFEKFVQQNPKSRDGRLALAQLYLADDRLDDAQKQFDAMRRNDSSDPTPLMAIALIKIQQKHLDDATTYLKQYVKVAQKKPGADVGQAYVYLAQIALDQNNEALAAQWLDKVDEASQQYVPAQVTRAQLLQKQGKADEARKLLANLQASDPRDAAVIARTDASILFTSKRYKEAADRLAQAVEDFPDDPDLRYDYAMASEKIGQYTTMEQQLRLLMRAQPDNPQAYNALGYSLADRNLRLQEASKLIEKANSLAPNDAFIMDSLGWVKYRLGDTAGATAILKRAYDLQPNAEIGAHLGEVLWRSGSRDEARAAWRAAQKLEPDNDTLVQTLKRLQVNGL
;
A
#
# COMPACT_ATOMS: atom_id res chain seq x y z
N MET A 1 -1.07 47.57 17.05
CA MET A 1 -0.40 46.71 18.03
C MET A 1 -0.80 45.27 17.76
N THR A 2 0.01 44.59 17.01
CA THR A 2 -0.22 43.22 16.56
C THR A 2 0.41 42.26 17.58
N LEU A 3 -0.42 41.54 18.32
CA LEU A 3 -0.01 40.45 19.21
C LEU A 3 0.21 39.17 18.40
N PRO A 4 1.35 38.49 18.55
CA PRO A 4 1.61 37.23 17.87
C PRO A 4 0.83 36.10 18.56
N LEU A 5 0.05 35.39 17.77
CA LEU A 5 -0.59 34.14 18.15
C LEU A 5 0.41 33.00 18.19
N LYS A 6 0.43 32.31 19.30
CA LYS A 6 1.10 31.01 19.41
C LYS A 6 0.04 29.92 19.39
N LEU A 7 -0.08 29.22 18.28
CA LEU A 7 -0.63 27.86 18.27
C LEU A 7 0.24 26.99 19.18
N SER A 8 -0.38 26.26 20.11
CA SER A 8 0.33 25.48 21.11
C SER A 8 1.38 24.58 20.46
N GLN A 9 2.56 24.52 21.05
CA GLN A 9 3.68 23.67 20.60
C GLN A 9 3.27 22.21 20.37
N LYS A 10 2.21 21.73 21.01
CA LYS A 10 1.61 20.40 20.79
C LYS A 10 0.93 20.23 19.44
N ARG A 11 0.60 21.29 18.69
CA ARG A 11 0.02 21.14 17.34
C ARG A 11 1.07 20.85 16.27
N LEU A 12 2.31 21.24 16.44
CA LEU A 12 3.40 20.81 15.52
C LEU A 12 4.05 19.49 15.97
N THR A 13 4.03 19.17 17.27
CA THR A 13 4.38 17.83 17.75
C THR A 13 3.22 16.85 17.62
N ALA A 14 1.97 17.31 17.48
CA ALA A 14 0.81 16.52 17.08
C ALA A 14 0.57 16.53 15.56
N ALA A 15 1.19 17.47 14.81
CA ALA A 15 1.37 17.31 13.37
C ALA A 15 2.44 16.24 13.16
N ARG A 16 1.98 14.99 13.26
CA ARG A 16 2.58 13.78 12.72
C ARG A 16 4.10 13.90 12.46
N GLY A 17 4.93 13.68 13.46
CA GLY A 17 6.01 12.75 13.24
C GLY A 17 5.40 11.49 12.61
N PRO A 18 6.15 10.66 11.87
CA PRO A 18 5.54 9.51 11.22
C PRO A 18 4.56 8.95 12.23
N ARG A 19 3.24 9.03 11.90
CA ARG A 19 2.18 8.71 12.85
C ARG A 19 2.69 7.54 13.65
N ALA A 20 2.82 7.67 14.96
CA ALA A 20 2.64 6.52 15.80
C ALA A 20 1.18 6.09 15.54
N VAL A 21 0.97 5.48 14.36
CA VAL A 21 -0.17 4.63 14.10
C VAL A 21 -0.20 3.78 15.33
N PRO A 22 -1.29 3.76 16.10
CA PRO A 22 -1.31 2.98 17.32
C PRO A 22 -0.71 1.65 16.93
N VAL A 23 0.47 1.32 17.46
CA VAL A 23 1.39 0.22 17.09
C VAL A 23 0.62 -1.08 16.79
N ARG A 24 -0.59 -1.23 17.34
CA ARG A 24 -1.53 -2.32 17.08
C ARG A 24 -1.99 -2.48 15.63
N ARG A 25 -2.21 -1.39 14.85
CA ARG A 25 -2.70 -1.51 13.45
C ARG A 25 -1.58 -1.47 12.43
N ALA A 26 -0.50 -0.74 12.70
CA ALA A 26 0.62 -0.64 11.76
C ALA A 26 1.51 -1.90 11.79
N ILE A 27 1.71 -2.52 12.94
CA ILE A 27 2.50 -3.77 13.03
C ILE A 27 1.73 -4.93 12.40
N GLY A 28 0.41 -5.03 12.61
CA GLY A 28 -0.40 -6.05 11.94
C GLY A 28 -0.42 -5.88 10.42
N ALA A 29 -0.58 -4.66 9.93
CA ALA A 29 -0.57 -4.36 8.50
C ALA A 29 0.84 -4.47 7.88
N ALA A 30 1.90 -4.05 8.57
CA ALA A 30 3.27 -4.20 8.11
C ALA A 30 3.74 -5.66 8.14
N LEU A 31 3.33 -6.46 9.13
CA LEU A 31 3.56 -7.90 9.16
C LEU A 31 2.87 -8.60 7.97
N VAL A 32 1.62 -8.26 7.70
CA VAL A 32 0.87 -8.84 6.58
C VAL A 32 1.41 -8.34 5.23
N ALA A 33 1.74 -7.06 5.08
CA ALA A 33 2.22 -6.50 3.82
C ALA A 33 3.67 -6.89 3.50
N ALA A 34 4.59 -6.81 4.47
CA ALA A 34 6.00 -7.19 4.24
C ALA A 34 6.18 -8.71 4.04
N TRP A 35 5.25 -9.52 4.57
CA TRP A 35 5.31 -10.97 4.48
C TRP A 35 4.47 -11.54 3.34
N ALA A 36 3.45 -10.84 2.86
CA ALA A 36 2.72 -11.21 1.64
C ALA A 36 3.60 -11.13 0.38
N LEU A 37 4.58 -10.22 0.36
CA LEU A 37 5.55 -10.10 -0.75
C LEU A 37 6.68 -11.15 -0.70
N ALA A 38 7.02 -11.68 0.48
CA ALA A 38 8.13 -12.63 0.66
C ALA A 38 7.72 -14.11 0.60
N ALA A 39 6.42 -14.44 0.56
CA ALA A 39 5.91 -15.81 0.72
C ALA A 39 5.30 -16.42 -0.54
N LEU A 40 5.39 -15.78 -1.68
CA LEU A 40 5.14 -16.46 -2.96
C LEU A 40 6.44 -17.16 -3.38
N PRO A 41 6.42 -18.49 -3.65
CA PRO A 41 7.55 -19.11 -4.33
C PRO A 41 7.81 -18.32 -5.61
N ALA A 42 9.07 -18.15 -5.99
CA ALA A 42 9.55 -17.35 -7.13
C ALA A 42 8.99 -17.78 -8.50
N HIS A 43 8.00 -18.67 -8.54
CA HIS A 43 7.26 -19.12 -9.71
C HIS A 43 5.80 -18.62 -9.77
N ALA A 44 5.39 -17.66 -8.91
CA ALA A 44 4.04 -17.09 -8.93
C ALA A 44 4.03 -15.55 -8.99
N GLN A 45 5.18 -14.91 -9.10
CA GLN A 45 5.29 -13.55 -9.60
C GLN A 45 5.50 -13.63 -11.12
N ASP A 46 4.42 -13.89 -11.85
CA ASP A 46 4.33 -13.39 -13.21
C ASP A 46 4.26 -11.87 -13.09
N ASP A 47 5.37 -11.22 -13.39
CA ASP A 47 5.37 -9.84 -13.83
C ASP A 47 4.36 -9.75 -14.98
N ALA A 48 3.16 -9.27 -14.68
CA ALA A 48 2.20 -8.85 -15.67
C ALA A 48 2.64 -7.48 -16.20
N GLY A 49 3.85 -7.44 -16.77
CA GLY A 49 4.19 -6.45 -17.75
C GLY A 49 3.46 -6.79 -19.06
N ASP A 50 3.10 -5.76 -19.82
CA ASP A 50 2.41 -5.84 -21.12
C ASP A 50 3.09 -6.73 -22.19
N ASP A 51 4.22 -7.39 -21.89
CA ASP A 51 5.00 -8.27 -22.77
C ASP A 51 4.57 -9.75 -22.74
N ALA A 52 3.53 -10.12 -21.97
CA ALA A 52 3.12 -11.52 -21.78
C ALA A 52 2.69 -12.28 -23.06
N PRO A 53 2.22 -11.68 -24.17
CA PRO A 53 1.97 -12.42 -25.41
C PRO A 53 3.26 -12.90 -26.10
N GLN A 54 4.37 -12.14 -25.99
CA GLN A 54 5.61 -12.48 -26.71
C GLN A 54 6.38 -13.63 -26.04
N ALA A 55 6.39 -13.70 -24.72
CA ALA A 55 7.10 -14.76 -23.99
C ALA A 55 6.51 -16.16 -24.19
N ALA A 56 5.19 -16.27 -24.38
CA ALA A 56 4.54 -17.55 -24.66
C ALA A 56 4.89 -18.14 -26.04
N PHE A 57 5.41 -17.30 -26.94
CA PHE A 57 5.78 -17.73 -28.30
C PHE A 57 7.28 -18.07 -28.46
N ALA A 58 8.13 -17.76 -27.49
CA ALA A 58 9.59 -17.84 -27.64
C ALA A 58 10.21 -19.24 -27.42
N SER A 59 9.48 -20.22 -26.89
CA SER A 59 10.05 -21.50 -26.45
C SER A 59 9.46 -22.76 -27.14
N ALA A 60 9.10 -22.69 -28.41
CA ALA A 60 8.58 -23.89 -29.11
C ALA A 60 9.67 -24.59 -29.89
N LEU A 61 9.77 -25.92 -29.65
CA LEU A 61 10.54 -26.86 -30.50
C LEU A 61 10.07 -26.76 -31.96
N PRO A 62 10.95 -26.99 -32.97
CA PRO A 62 10.54 -27.00 -34.36
C PRO A 62 9.45 -28.09 -34.57
N GLU A 63 8.28 -27.67 -35.06
CA GLU A 63 7.27 -28.63 -35.50
C GLU A 63 7.83 -29.48 -36.65
N GLU A 64 7.59 -30.79 -36.63
CA GLU A 64 7.92 -31.67 -37.74
C GLU A 64 7.18 -31.19 -39.01
N GLN A 65 7.93 -30.76 -40.02
CA GLN A 65 7.42 -30.19 -41.28
C GLN A 65 6.92 -31.33 -42.24
N LYS A 66 6.05 -32.24 -41.78
CA LYS A 66 5.68 -33.42 -42.54
C LYS A 66 4.74 -33.19 -43.74
N ASP A 67 3.97 -32.10 -43.73
CA ASP A 67 2.91 -31.87 -44.71
C ASP A 67 2.96 -30.46 -45.36
N LEU A 68 4.15 -30.00 -45.76
CA LEU A 68 4.24 -28.73 -46.44
C LEU A 68 3.80 -28.83 -47.91
N PRO A 69 3.03 -27.87 -48.44
CA PRO A 69 2.64 -27.87 -49.85
C PRO A 69 3.87 -27.73 -50.74
N ASN A 70 3.90 -28.46 -51.86
CA ASN A 70 4.94 -28.34 -52.86
C ASN A 70 4.67 -27.10 -53.73
N VAL A 71 5.18 -25.96 -53.30
CA VAL A 71 5.00 -24.68 -54.00
C VAL A 71 6.25 -24.34 -54.80
N ALA A 72 6.11 -24.11 -56.11
CA ALA A 72 7.22 -23.65 -56.95
C ALA A 72 7.65 -22.25 -56.51
N LEU A 73 8.92 -22.08 -56.14
CA LEU A 73 9.50 -20.82 -55.78
C LEU A 73 9.67 -19.90 -57.00
N THR A 74 8.68 -19.07 -57.26
CA THR A 74 8.72 -18.09 -58.38
C THR A 74 9.43 -16.81 -57.95
N SER A 75 9.97 -16.06 -58.95
CA SER A 75 10.58 -14.77 -58.71
C SER A 75 9.61 -13.80 -58.03
N GLN A 76 8.31 -13.93 -58.30
CA GLN A 76 7.26 -13.12 -57.68
C GLN A 76 7.11 -13.40 -56.19
N ILE A 77 7.06 -14.69 -55.77
CA ILE A 77 6.97 -15.09 -54.36
C ILE A 77 8.20 -14.58 -53.61
N VAL A 78 9.40 -14.75 -54.16
CA VAL A 78 10.65 -14.26 -53.53
C VAL A 78 10.61 -12.76 -53.36
N TYR A 79 10.19 -12.00 -54.39
CA TYR A 79 10.06 -10.54 -54.33
C TYR A 79 9.06 -10.11 -53.25
N GLN A 80 7.90 -10.75 -53.17
CA GLN A 80 6.86 -10.43 -52.20
C GLN A 80 7.35 -10.68 -50.75
N VAL A 81 8.01 -11.82 -50.49
CA VAL A 81 8.58 -12.12 -49.17
C VAL A 81 9.65 -11.08 -48.79
N LEU A 82 10.58 -10.77 -49.68
CA LEU A 82 11.62 -9.75 -49.44
C LEU A 82 11.03 -8.38 -49.21
N ALA A 83 10.03 -7.98 -49.99
CA ALA A 83 9.36 -6.71 -49.84
C ALA A 83 8.63 -6.60 -48.51
N ALA A 84 7.99 -7.68 -48.04
CA ALA A 84 7.33 -7.75 -46.74
C ALA A 84 8.34 -7.64 -45.57
N GLU A 85 9.48 -8.33 -45.64
CA GLU A 85 10.51 -8.25 -44.60
C GLU A 85 11.18 -6.87 -44.56
N VAL A 86 11.41 -6.22 -45.72
CA VAL A 86 11.89 -4.83 -45.81
C VAL A 86 10.86 -3.87 -45.21
N ALA A 87 9.56 -4.10 -45.42
CA ALA A 87 8.51 -3.29 -44.82
C ALA A 87 8.54 -3.40 -43.27
N LEU A 88 8.76 -4.59 -42.72
CA LEU A 88 8.92 -4.81 -41.27
C LEU A 88 10.14 -4.05 -40.73
N GLN A 89 11.29 -4.13 -41.39
CA GLN A 89 12.48 -3.37 -41.00
C GLN A 89 12.26 -1.86 -40.99
N ARG A 90 11.33 -1.38 -41.83
CA ARG A 90 10.91 0.03 -41.86
C ARG A 90 9.75 0.38 -40.93
N SER A 91 9.41 -0.53 -39.98
CA SER A 91 8.28 -0.38 -39.06
C SER A 91 6.92 -0.17 -39.76
N LEU A 92 6.73 -0.86 -40.88
CA LEU A 92 5.49 -0.87 -41.66
C LEU A 92 4.83 -2.27 -41.60
N PRO A 93 4.19 -2.65 -40.45
CA PRO A 93 3.65 -4.01 -40.28
C PRO A 93 2.42 -4.30 -41.16
N ALA A 94 1.58 -3.29 -41.45
CA ALA A 94 0.34 -3.52 -42.20
C ALA A 94 0.58 -4.01 -43.64
N PRO A 95 1.44 -3.41 -44.49
CA PRO A 95 1.78 -3.96 -45.78
C PRO A 95 2.41 -5.36 -45.72
N ALA A 96 3.28 -5.61 -44.72
CA ALA A 96 3.90 -6.90 -44.57
C ALA A 96 2.86 -8.00 -44.22
N TYR A 97 1.95 -7.70 -43.29
CA TYR A 97 0.84 -8.58 -42.93
C TYR A 97 -0.01 -8.94 -44.15
N GLN A 98 -0.46 -7.92 -44.93
CA GLN A 98 -1.29 -8.16 -46.10
C GLN A 98 -0.57 -9.02 -47.14
N THR A 99 0.73 -8.80 -47.35
CA THR A 99 1.53 -9.62 -48.29
C THR A 99 1.64 -11.05 -47.81
N TYR A 100 1.96 -11.32 -46.52
CA TYR A 100 2.04 -12.67 -46.01
C TYR A 100 0.68 -13.37 -45.99
N LEU A 101 -0.40 -12.64 -45.69
CA LEU A 101 -1.76 -13.16 -45.71
C LEU A 101 -2.20 -13.56 -47.14
N ALA A 102 -1.87 -12.76 -48.14
CA ALA A 102 -2.11 -13.08 -49.55
C ALA A 102 -1.31 -14.31 -49.98
N LEU A 103 -0.01 -14.36 -49.67
CA LEU A 103 0.85 -15.49 -49.95
C LEU A 103 0.32 -16.78 -49.27
N ALA A 104 -0.17 -16.71 -48.04
CA ALA A 104 -0.77 -17.85 -47.35
C ALA A 104 -1.99 -18.38 -48.08
N ARG A 105 -2.87 -17.51 -48.59
CA ARG A 105 -4.06 -17.90 -49.36
C ARG A 105 -3.72 -18.51 -50.71
N ASP A 106 -2.75 -17.92 -51.42
CA ASP A 106 -2.36 -18.33 -52.77
C ASP A 106 -1.59 -19.68 -52.74
N THR A 107 -0.71 -19.85 -51.75
CA THR A 107 0.17 -21.03 -51.66
C THR A 107 -0.37 -22.13 -50.77
N ARG A 108 -1.31 -21.86 -49.89
CA ARG A 108 -1.76 -22.71 -48.78
C ARG A 108 -0.61 -23.18 -47.87
N ASP A 109 0.48 -22.41 -47.82
CA ASP A 109 1.63 -22.71 -46.99
C ASP A 109 1.40 -22.20 -45.57
N PRO A 110 1.34 -23.11 -44.56
CA PRO A 110 1.08 -22.70 -43.18
C PRO A 110 2.13 -21.75 -42.59
N ARG A 111 3.37 -21.78 -43.12
CA ARG A 111 4.45 -20.88 -42.69
C ARG A 111 4.15 -19.41 -43.03
N MET A 112 3.48 -19.17 -44.16
CA MET A 112 3.06 -17.82 -44.54
C MET A 112 1.95 -17.30 -43.60
N ALA A 113 1.00 -18.16 -43.28
CA ALA A 113 -0.08 -17.84 -42.32
C ALA A 113 0.46 -17.65 -40.90
N GLN A 114 1.41 -18.47 -40.45
CA GLN A 114 2.12 -18.30 -39.19
C GLN A 114 2.82 -16.93 -39.13
N ARG A 115 3.60 -16.58 -40.16
CA ARG A 115 4.32 -15.31 -40.22
C ARG A 115 3.37 -14.12 -40.21
N ALA A 116 2.25 -14.19 -40.94
CA ALA A 116 1.20 -13.18 -40.89
C ALA A 116 0.62 -13.01 -39.46
N THR A 117 0.39 -14.13 -38.77
CA THR A 117 -0.08 -14.12 -37.38
C THR A 117 0.92 -13.42 -36.45
N GLU A 118 2.21 -13.76 -36.56
CA GLU A 118 3.28 -13.12 -35.76
C GLU A 118 3.37 -11.61 -36.00
N ILE A 119 3.26 -11.18 -37.26
CA ILE A 119 3.27 -9.77 -37.63
C ILE A 119 2.06 -9.02 -37.04
N ALA A 120 0.87 -9.61 -37.14
CA ALA A 120 -0.35 -9.00 -36.62
C ALA A 120 -0.33 -8.91 -35.09
N LEU A 121 0.22 -9.93 -34.39
CA LEU A 121 0.42 -9.91 -32.94
C LEU A 121 1.41 -8.81 -32.53
N ALA A 122 2.55 -8.71 -33.21
CA ALA A 122 3.55 -7.66 -32.96
C ALA A 122 2.99 -6.25 -33.23
N ALA A 123 2.07 -6.14 -34.20
CA ALA A 123 1.37 -4.89 -34.50
C ALA A 123 0.17 -4.60 -33.58
N GLN A 124 -0.06 -5.43 -32.56
CA GLN A 124 -1.21 -5.34 -31.64
C GLN A 124 -2.58 -5.31 -32.36
N SER A 125 -2.72 -6.05 -33.46
CA SER A 125 -3.97 -6.19 -34.23
C SER A 125 -4.60 -7.56 -34.02
N PRO A 126 -5.39 -7.80 -32.95
CA PRO A 126 -5.93 -9.10 -32.62
C PRO A 126 -6.90 -9.66 -33.65
N ALA A 127 -7.63 -8.83 -34.38
CA ALA A 127 -8.54 -9.25 -35.44
C ALA A 127 -7.79 -9.82 -36.65
N ASP A 128 -6.71 -9.16 -37.05
CA ASP A 128 -5.84 -9.62 -38.13
C ASP A 128 -5.09 -10.89 -37.71
N ALA A 129 -4.59 -10.93 -36.45
CA ALA A 129 -3.94 -12.10 -35.91
C ALA A 129 -4.87 -13.33 -35.92
N LEU A 130 -6.14 -13.18 -35.51
CA LEU A 130 -7.13 -14.25 -35.55
C LEU A 130 -7.41 -14.72 -36.99
N THR A 131 -7.51 -13.79 -37.94
CA THR A 131 -7.72 -14.11 -39.35
C THR A 131 -6.57 -14.96 -39.90
N ALA A 132 -5.33 -14.60 -39.60
CA ALA A 132 -4.16 -15.36 -40.07
C ALA A 132 -4.00 -16.68 -39.31
N ALA A 133 -4.27 -16.74 -38.02
CA ALA A 133 -4.22 -17.96 -37.19
C ALA A 133 -5.24 -18.98 -37.64
N ASN A 134 -6.44 -18.57 -38.02
CA ASN A 134 -7.44 -19.47 -38.61
C ASN A 134 -6.93 -20.14 -39.92
N LEU A 135 -6.29 -19.38 -40.80
CA LEU A 135 -5.66 -19.95 -42.02
C LEU A 135 -4.50 -20.86 -41.67
N TRP A 136 -3.67 -20.51 -40.69
CA TRP A 136 -2.57 -21.37 -40.23
C TRP A 136 -3.09 -22.71 -39.74
N ARG A 137 -4.14 -22.72 -38.91
CA ARG A 137 -4.79 -23.95 -38.45
C ARG A 137 -5.47 -24.72 -39.57
N GLU A 138 -6.10 -24.05 -40.55
CA GLU A 138 -6.73 -24.69 -41.71
C GLU A 138 -5.68 -25.41 -42.57
N TYR A 139 -4.50 -24.76 -42.78
CA TYR A 139 -3.46 -25.32 -43.67
C TYR A 139 -2.52 -26.29 -42.94
N SER A 140 -2.55 -26.32 -41.60
CA SER A 140 -1.81 -27.26 -40.76
C SER A 140 -2.70 -27.80 -39.63
N PRO A 141 -3.70 -28.64 -39.91
CA PRO A 141 -4.67 -29.12 -38.92
C PRO A 141 -4.04 -29.96 -37.79
N GLY A 142 -2.85 -30.50 -38.02
CA GLY A 142 -2.06 -31.24 -37.02
C GLY A 142 -1.21 -30.35 -36.11
N SER A 143 -1.04 -29.06 -36.43
CA SER A 143 -0.20 -28.15 -35.67
C SER A 143 -0.83 -27.82 -34.32
N GLN A 144 -0.18 -28.28 -33.27
CA GLN A 144 -0.57 -27.95 -31.90
C GLN A 144 -0.43 -26.45 -31.64
N ARG A 145 0.64 -25.83 -32.14
CA ARG A 145 0.92 -24.41 -31.98
C ARG A 145 -0.14 -23.55 -32.67
N ALA A 146 -0.56 -23.87 -33.88
CA ALA A 146 -1.63 -23.17 -34.57
C ALA A 146 -2.94 -23.24 -33.78
N ALA A 147 -3.30 -24.42 -33.25
CA ALA A 147 -4.49 -24.60 -32.44
C ALA A 147 -4.43 -23.82 -31.12
N GLN A 148 -3.28 -23.77 -30.43
CA GLN A 148 -3.09 -23.02 -29.20
C GLN A 148 -3.21 -21.50 -29.43
N VAL A 149 -2.57 -20.99 -30.50
CA VAL A 149 -2.61 -19.56 -30.84
C VAL A 149 -4.03 -19.16 -31.23
N ASP A 150 -4.71 -19.92 -32.05
CA ASP A 150 -6.08 -19.67 -32.49
C ASP A 150 -7.05 -19.68 -31.29
N ALA A 151 -6.94 -20.68 -30.40
CA ALA A 151 -7.74 -20.77 -29.19
C ALA A 151 -7.50 -19.56 -28.26
N ALA A 152 -6.24 -19.15 -28.08
CA ALA A 152 -5.91 -17.99 -27.25
C ALA A 152 -6.50 -16.70 -27.82
N LEU A 153 -6.40 -16.48 -29.14
CA LEU A 153 -6.95 -15.31 -29.81
C LEU A 153 -8.48 -15.28 -29.75
N LEU A 154 -9.14 -16.42 -29.89
CA LEU A 154 -10.60 -16.55 -29.73
C LEU A 154 -11.04 -16.18 -28.31
N VAL A 155 -10.33 -16.67 -27.29
CA VAL A 155 -10.63 -16.32 -25.89
C VAL A 155 -10.42 -14.84 -25.63
N LEU A 156 -9.29 -14.26 -26.06
CA LEU A 156 -8.99 -12.83 -25.91
C LEU A 156 -9.96 -11.96 -26.73
N GLY A 157 -10.47 -12.47 -27.84
CA GLY A 157 -11.54 -11.84 -28.63
C GLY A 157 -12.95 -12.00 -28.06
N GLY A 158 -13.11 -12.58 -26.86
CA GLY A 158 -14.40 -12.74 -26.19
C GLY A 158 -15.26 -13.92 -26.70
N LYS A 159 -14.67 -14.85 -27.42
CA LYS A 159 -15.32 -16.01 -28.06
C LYS A 159 -14.87 -17.36 -27.47
N PRO A 160 -14.93 -17.58 -26.17
CA PRO A 160 -14.41 -18.82 -25.54
C PRO A 160 -15.12 -20.09 -26.04
N ALA A 161 -16.41 -19.99 -26.43
CA ALA A 161 -17.15 -21.13 -26.97
C ALA A 161 -16.57 -21.65 -28.32
N GLU A 162 -16.09 -20.73 -29.19
CA GLU A 162 -15.45 -21.11 -30.44
C GLU A 162 -14.07 -21.80 -30.21
N ALA A 163 -13.39 -21.45 -29.10
CA ALA A 163 -12.12 -22.07 -28.70
C ALA A 163 -12.28 -23.44 -28.07
N GLN A 164 -13.46 -23.83 -27.59
CA GLN A 164 -13.70 -25.05 -26.80
C GLN A 164 -13.20 -26.34 -27.46
N PRO A 165 -13.39 -26.60 -28.77
CA PRO A 165 -12.87 -27.84 -29.40
C PRO A 165 -11.35 -27.99 -29.32
N MET A 166 -10.62 -26.89 -29.53
CA MET A 166 -9.16 -26.84 -29.46
C MET A 166 -8.65 -27.03 -28.04
N LEU A 167 -9.29 -26.33 -27.08
CA LEU A 167 -8.99 -26.45 -25.66
C LEU A 167 -9.29 -27.88 -25.15
N SER A 168 -10.34 -28.51 -25.63
CA SER A 168 -10.66 -29.92 -25.32
C SER A 168 -9.58 -30.88 -25.82
N GLN A 169 -9.10 -30.70 -27.06
CA GLN A 169 -8.05 -31.50 -27.63
C GLN A 169 -6.72 -31.33 -26.86
N GLU A 170 -6.38 -30.08 -26.49
CA GLU A 170 -5.18 -29.80 -25.69
C GLU A 170 -5.28 -30.46 -24.31
N LEU A 171 -6.43 -30.29 -23.63
CA LEU A 171 -6.66 -30.90 -22.35
C LEU A 171 -6.63 -32.46 -22.44
N ALA A 172 -7.11 -33.09 -23.53
CA ALA A 172 -7.10 -34.55 -23.73
C ALA A 172 -5.67 -35.12 -23.81
N ARG A 173 -4.71 -34.34 -24.30
CA ARG A 173 -3.30 -34.75 -24.40
C ARG A 173 -2.60 -34.83 -23.05
N ALA A 174 -3.05 -34.05 -22.08
CA ALA A 174 -2.46 -34.01 -20.75
C ALA A 174 -2.97 -35.16 -19.89
N THR A 175 -2.06 -35.99 -19.37
CA THR A 175 -2.37 -37.18 -18.54
C THR A 175 -1.61 -37.13 -17.21
N GLY A 176 -2.02 -37.93 -16.24
CA GLY A 176 -1.34 -38.05 -14.94
C GLY A 176 -1.23 -36.74 -14.18
N GLU A 177 -0.03 -36.41 -13.75
CA GLU A 177 0.26 -35.15 -12.99
C GLU A 177 0.17 -33.93 -13.89
N ASN A 178 0.53 -34.02 -15.16
CA ASN A 178 0.45 -32.90 -16.11
C ASN A 178 -0.99 -32.46 -16.35
N ARG A 179 -1.99 -33.32 -16.09
CA ARG A 179 -3.41 -32.99 -16.21
C ARG A 179 -3.81 -31.83 -15.29
N GLY A 180 -3.34 -31.82 -14.05
CA GLY A 180 -3.61 -30.75 -13.09
C GLY A 180 -3.03 -29.41 -13.55
N GLN A 181 -1.80 -29.42 -14.07
CA GLN A 181 -1.15 -28.19 -14.58
C GLN A 181 -1.89 -27.66 -15.83
N ALA A 182 -2.31 -28.55 -16.74
CA ALA A 182 -3.07 -28.17 -17.91
C ALA A 182 -4.43 -27.54 -17.55
N ILE A 183 -5.11 -28.06 -16.54
CA ILE A 183 -6.37 -27.49 -16.02
C ILE A 183 -6.16 -26.05 -15.50
N ILE A 184 -5.10 -25.82 -14.73
CA ILE A 184 -4.79 -24.49 -14.20
C ILE A 184 -4.39 -23.52 -15.32
N ALA A 185 -3.59 -23.96 -16.29
CA ALA A 185 -3.23 -23.15 -17.46
C ALA A 185 -4.46 -22.79 -18.32
N LEU A 186 -5.36 -23.74 -18.54
CA LEU A 186 -6.64 -23.52 -19.23
C LEU A 186 -7.48 -22.43 -18.53
N GLN A 187 -7.64 -22.52 -17.21
CA GLN A 187 -8.36 -21.51 -16.45
C GLN A 187 -7.69 -20.14 -16.56
N ALA A 188 -6.36 -20.07 -16.45
CA ALA A 188 -5.62 -18.82 -16.57
C ALA A 188 -5.82 -18.15 -17.94
N LEU A 189 -5.89 -18.93 -19.01
CA LEU A 189 -6.23 -18.43 -20.35
C LEU A 189 -7.65 -17.86 -20.39
N LEU A 190 -8.66 -18.62 -19.94
CA LEU A 190 -10.07 -18.22 -19.97
C LEU A 190 -10.34 -16.98 -19.10
N ALA A 191 -9.61 -16.81 -18.01
CA ALA A 191 -9.73 -15.64 -17.12
C ALA A 191 -9.23 -14.32 -17.77
N ARG A 192 -8.34 -14.40 -18.78
CA ARG A 192 -7.84 -13.23 -19.52
C ARG A 192 -8.86 -12.69 -20.52
N GLY A 193 -9.80 -13.52 -20.96
CA GLY A 193 -10.83 -13.11 -21.92
C GLY A 193 -11.85 -12.14 -21.33
N PRO A 194 -12.40 -11.20 -22.12
CA PRO A 194 -13.43 -10.26 -21.65
C PRO A 194 -14.76 -10.96 -21.33
N ASN A 195 -15.06 -12.08 -21.98
CA ASN A 195 -16.27 -12.87 -21.73
C ASN A 195 -16.02 -13.91 -20.62
N ARG A 196 -15.93 -13.46 -19.37
CA ARG A 196 -15.63 -14.31 -18.21
C ARG A 196 -16.72 -15.33 -17.91
N VAL A 197 -17.99 -14.96 -18.14
CA VAL A 197 -19.15 -15.85 -17.95
C VAL A 197 -19.11 -16.99 -18.97
N GLY A 198 -18.93 -16.67 -20.25
CA GLY A 198 -18.73 -17.69 -21.28
C GLY A 198 -17.51 -18.58 -21.02
N GLY A 199 -16.43 -17.99 -20.48
CA GLY A 199 -15.25 -18.72 -20.03
C GLY A 199 -15.55 -19.72 -18.91
N LEU A 200 -16.39 -19.35 -17.93
CA LEU A 200 -16.83 -20.26 -16.87
C LEU A 200 -17.64 -21.45 -17.44
N THR A 201 -18.57 -21.18 -18.34
CA THR A 201 -19.38 -22.23 -18.99
C THR A 201 -18.49 -23.22 -19.73
N VAL A 202 -17.56 -22.73 -20.55
CA VAL A 202 -16.61 -23.58 -21.29
C VAL A 202 -15.72 -24.38 -20.32
N LEU A 203 -15.23 -23.77 -19.26
CA LEU A 203 -14.40 -24.43 -18.27
C LEU A 203 -15.16 -25.57 -17.57
N GLN A 204 -16.40 -25.32 -17.15
CA GLN A 204 -17.26 -26.34 -16.53
C GLN A 204 -17.53 -27.52 -17.47
N ASP A 205 -17.79 -27.26 -18.75
CA ASP A 205 -18.02 -28.28 -19.74
C ASP A 205 -16.76 -29.14 -19.97
N LEU A 206 -15.61 -28.52 -20.13
CA LEU A 206 -14.34 -29.20 -20.36
C LEU A 206 -13.91 -30.08 -19.17
N LEU A 207 -14.22 -29.63 -17.94
CA LEU A 207 -13.79 -30.30 -16.72
C LEU A 207 -14.82 -31.30 -16.14
N LYS A 208 -15.94 -31.58 -16.82
CA LYS A 208 -16.97 -32.53 -16.34
C LYS A 208 -16.41 -33.84 -15.82
N ASN A 209 -15.43 -34.41 -16.52
CA ASN A 209 -14.80 -35.68 -16.17
C ASN A 209 -13.64 -35.54 -15.16
N ASP A 210 -13.21 -34.31 -14.86
CA ASP A 210 -12.11 -34.01 -13.94
C ASP A 210 -12.61 -33.50 -12.56
N MET A 211 -13.91 -33.52 -12.30
CA MET A 211 -14.51 -32.99 -11.08
C MET A 211 -14.06 -33.73 -9.80
N GLY A 212 -13.46 -34.88 -9.91
CA GLY A 212 -12.78 -35.61 -8.84
C GLY A 212 -11.35 -35.12 -8.55
N ARG A 213 -10.83 -34.13 -9.28
CA ARG A 213 -9.51 -33.56 -9.07
C ARG A 213 -9.60 -32.24 -8.33
N PRO A 214 -8.73 -31.98 -7.32
CA PRO A 214 -8.75 -30.72 -6.60
C PRO A 214 -8.37 -29.53 -7.49
N GLU A 215 -7.51 -29.73 -8.52
CA GLU A 215 -7.13 -28.71 -9.50
C GLU A 215 -8.34 -28.22 -10.30
N ALA A 216 -9.26 -29.11 -10.69
CA ALA A 216 -10.46 -28.74 -11.43
C ALA A 216 -11.40 -27.88 -10.58
N ARG A 217 -11.59 -28.25 -9.32
CA ARG A 217 -12.39 -27.48 -8.37
C ARG A 217 -11.77 -26.10 -8.10
N LEU A 218 -10.45 -26.02 -7.96
CA LEU A 218 -9.74 -24.74 -7.81
C LEU A 218 -9.87 -23.86 -9.06
N ALA A 219 -9.73 -24.45 -10.26
CA ALA A 219 -9.87 -23.73 -11.52
C ALA A 219 -11.27 -23.13 -11.68
N ILE A 220 -12.32 -23.90 -11.36
CA ILE A 220 -13.71 -23.41 -11.37
C ILE A 220 -13.89 -22.30 -10.35
N ALA A 221 -13.39 -22.45 -9.12
CA ALA A 221 -13.48 -21.43 -8.08
C ALA A 221 -12.84 -20.10 -8.51
N ARG A 222 -11.65 -20.16 -9.12
CA ARG A 222 -10.97 -18.96 -9.66
C ARG A 222 -11.81 -18.26 -10.74
N GLN A 223 -12.42 -19.05 -11.63
CA GLN A 223 -13.26 -18.47 -12.68
C GLN A 223 -14.57 -17.91 -12.14
N GLN A 224 -15.17 -18.53 -11.11
CA GLN A 224 -16.33 -18.04 -10.40
C GLN A 224 -16.03 -16.70 -9.71
N LEU A 225 -14.87 -16.55 -9.06
CA LEU A 225 -14.44 -15.24 -8.52
C LEU A 225 -14.27 -14.19 -9.61
N ALA A 226 -13.78 -14.57 -10.78
CA ALA A 226 -13.66 -13.65 -11.92
C ALA A 226 -15.01 -13.18 -12.46
N THR A 227 -16.11 -13.88 -12.12
CA THR A 227 -17.52 -13.52 -12.45
C THR A 227 -18.29 -12.99 -11.24
N ASP A 228 -17.60 -12.69 -10.12
CA ASP A 228 -18.17 -12.24 -8.83
C ASP A 228 -19.11 -13.24 -8.13
N ASP A 229 -19.07 -14.52 -8.53
CA ASP A 229 -19.78 -15.63 -7.87
C ASP A 229 -18.97 -16.14 -6.66
N LYS A 230 -19.03 -15.41 -5.55
CA LYS A 230 -18.30 -15.73 -4.32
C LYS A 230 -18.81 -17.01 -3.65
N ASP A 231 -20.12 -17.22 -3.66
CA ASP A 231 -20.72 -18.38 -3.01
C ASP A 231 -20.37 -19.67 -3.77
N GLY A 232 -20.46 -19.66 -5.07
CA GLY A 232 -20.03 -20.78 -5.91
C GLY A 232 -18.55 -21.07 -5.76
N ALA A 233 -17.71 -20.03 -5.72
CA ALA A 233 -16.27 -20.18 -5.50
C ALA A 233 -15.96 -20.82 -4.14
N THR A 234 -16.62 -20.35 -3.09
CA THR A 234 -16.49 -20.93 -1.74
C THR A 234 -16.85 -22.41 -1.74
N GLN A 235 -17.95 -22.79 -2.37
CA GLN A 235 -18.37 -24.18 -2.48
C GLN A 235 -17.35 -25.02 -3.26
N SER A 236 -16.86 -24.52 -4.38
CA SER A 236 -15.86 -25.20 -5.20
C SER A 236 -14.54 -25.41 -4.43
N LEU A 237 -14.10 -24.44 -3.64
CA LEU A 237 -12.92 -24.56 -2.79
C LEU A 237 -13.11 -25.58 -1.67
N LYS A 238 -14.27 -25.61 -1.01
CA LYS A 238 -14.61 -26.64 0.00
C LYS A 238 -14.60 -28.05 -0.61
N GLU A 239 -15.12 -28.21 -1.84
CA GLU A 239 -15.06 -29.47 -2.56
C GLU A 239 -13.61 -29.87 -2.92
N ALA A 240 -12.76 -28.92 -3.33
CA ALA A 240 -11.34 -29.19 -3.56
C ALA A 240 -10.66 -29.77 -2.30
N LEU A 241 -10.94 -29.18 -1.14
CA LEU A 241 -10.40 -29.63 0.15
C LEU A 241 -11.04 -30.93 0.64
N ARG A 242 -12.27 -31.24 0.26
CA ARG A 242 -12.89 -32.54 0.53
C ARG A 242 -12.20 -33.66 -0.27
N ILE A 243 -11.79 -33.38 -1.52
CA ILE A 243 -11.04 -34.33 -2.37
C ILE A 243 -9.62 -34.51 -1.83
N LYS A 244 -8.92 -33.41 -1.57
CA LYS A 244 -7.55 -33.37 -1.06
C LYS A 244 -7.44 -32.37 0.09
N PRO A 245 -7.57 -32.84 1.37
CA PRO A 245 -7.62 -31.95 2.54
C PRO A 245 -6.37 -31.11 2.80
N ASP A 246 -5.23 -31.47 2.22
CA ASP A 246 -3.94 -30.77 2.29
C ASP A 246 -3.61 -30.01 1.00
N TYR A 247 -4.61 -29.70 0.18
CA TYR A 247 -4.42 -28.95 -1.06
C TYR A 247 -4.28 -27.46 -0.80
N LEU A 248 -3.03 -27.04 -0.53
CA LEU A 248 -2.70 -25.67 -0.08
C LEU A 248 -3.23 -24.54 -0.98
N PRO A 249 -3.23 -24.63 -2.34
CA PRO A 249 -3.76 -23.55 -3.15
C PRO A 249 -5.24 -23.25 -2.88
N ALA A 250 -6.07 -24.30 -2.67
CA ALA A 250 -7.48 -24.11 -2.34
C ALA A 250 -7.66 -23.62 -0.89
N ALA A 251 -6.85 -24.15 0.06
CA ALA A 251 -6.88 -23.72 1.46
C ALA A 251 -6.52 -22.24 1.61
N LEU A 252 -5.48 -21.78 0.91
CA LEU A 252 -5.07 -20.36 0.92
C LEU A 252 -6.18 -19.47 0.36
N MET A 253 -6.73 -19.82 -0.79
CA MET A 253 -7.81 -19.03 -1.41
C MET A 253 -9.06 -19.02 -0.53
N LEU A 254 -9.45 -20.13 0.05
CA LEU A 254 -10.60 -20.22 0.96
C LEU A 254 -10.41 -19.33 2.19
N SER A 255 -9.20 -19.29 2.75
CA SER A 255 -8.89 -18.46 3.92
C SER A 255 -9.01 -16.94 3.66
N GLN A 256 -8.97 -16.53 2.39
CA GLN A 256 -9.11 -15.14 1.95
C GLN A 256 -10.57 -14.74 1.66
N MET A 257 -11.48 -15.71 1.57
CA MET A 257 -12.89 -15.44 1.24
C MET A 257 -13.66 -14.73 2.36
N GLY A 258 -13.29 -15.00 3.61
CA GLY A 258 -13.90 -14.36 4.78
C GLY A 258 -13.55 -15.04 6.10
N PRO A 259 -13.99 -14.47 7.25
CA PRO A 259 -13.66 -15.03 8.56
C PRO A 259 -14.20 -16.46 8.77
N GLY A 260 -15.40 -16.77 8.26
CA GLY A 260 -16.01 -18.11 8.39
C GLY A 260 -15.24 -19.18 7.60
N GLU A 261 -14.73 -18.83 6.45
CA GLU A 261 -13.98 -19.70 5.54
C GLU A 261 -12.52 -19.86 5.97
N ARG A 262 -11.97 -18.86 6.67
CA ARG A 262 -10.59 -18.85 7.16
C ARG A 262 -10.30 -20.04 8.09
N ALA A 263 -11.23 -20.41 8.96
CA ALA A 263 -11.10 -21.55 9.86
C ALA A 263 -10.88 -22.87 9.09
N ALA A 264 -11.60 -23.09 7.98
CA ALA A 264 -11.43 -24.28 7.15
C ALA A 264 -10.07 -24.27 6.41
N GLY A 265 -9.62 -23.09 5.95
CA GLY A 265 -8.29 -22.92 5.38
C GLY A 265 -7.19 -23.26 6.40
N ILE A 266 -7.27 -22.71 7.61
CA ILE A 266 -6.34 -23.00 8.73
C ILE A 266 -6.29 -24.50 9.02
N ALA A 267 -7.43 -25.18 9.16
CA ALA A 267 -7.48 -26.61 9.44
C ALA A 267 -6.76 -27.45 8.36
N SER A 268 -6.84 -27.02 7.09
CA SER A 268 -6.13 -27.69 5.98
C SER A 268 -4.61 -27.50 6.08
N PHE A 269 -4.15 -26.28 6.44
CA PHE A 269 -2.73 -26.01 6.67
C PHE A 269 -2.22 -26.73 7.93
N GLU A 270 -2.99 -26.81 8.99
CA GLU A 270 -2.66 -27.61 10.19
C GLU A 270 -2.41 -29.08 9.83
N LYS A 271 -3.30 -29.68 9.02
CA LYS A 271 -3.16 -31.05 8.53
C LYS A 271 -1.91 -31.23 7.66
N PHE A 272 -1.67 -30.29 6.75
CA PHE A 272 -0.47 -30.31 5.93
C PHE A 272 0.82 -30.26 6.76
N VAL A 273 0.88 -29.37 7.75
CA VAL A 273 2.05 -29.22 8.62
C VAL A 273 2.25 -30.42 9.53
N GLN A 274 1.17 -31.10 9.96
CA GLN A 274 1.27 -32.37 10.70
C GLN A 274 1.93 -33.46 9.85
N GLN A 275 1.56 -33.55 8.58
CA GLN A 275 2.12 -34.54 7.63
C GLN A 275 3.54 -34.14 7.17
N ASN A 276 3.83 -32.85 7.12
CA ASN A 276 5.09 -32.29 6.65
C ASN A 276 5.74 -31.38 7.71
N PRO A 277 6.19 -31.93 8.85
CA PRO A 277 6.60 -31.13 10.02
C PRO A 277 7.86 -30.27 9.80
N LYS A 278 8.64 -30.56 8.76
CA LYS A 278 9.83 -29.80 8.35
C LYS A 278 9.55 -28.78 7.24
N SER A 279 8.33 -28.73 6.70
CA SER A 279 7.98 -27.77 5.66
C SER A 279 8.03 -26.34 6.21
N ARG A 280 9.05 -25.59 5.80
CA ARG A 280 9.22 -24.18 6.16
C ARG A 280 8.05 -23.34 5.64
N ASP A 281 7.72 -23.51 4.36
CA ASP A 281 6.70 -22.72 3.68
C ASP A 281 5.28 -23.03 4.22
N GLY A 282 5.00 -24.30 4.51
CA GLY A 282 3.75 -24.69 5.12
C GLY A 282 3.56 -24.08 6.52
N ARG A 283 4.61 -24.08 7.36
CA ARG A 283 4.58 -23.45 8.68
C ARG A 283 4.46 -21.94 8.58
N LEU A 284 5.18 -21.33 7.64
CA LEU A 284 5.12 -19.89 7.43
C LEU A 284 3.70 -19.45 7.01
N ALA A 285 3.11 -20.16 6.04
CA ALA A 285 1.75 -19.88 5.59
C ALA A 285 0.72 -20.07 6.74
N LEU A 286 0.85 -21.15 7.51
CA LEU A 286 -0.02 -21.39 8.68
C LEU A 286 0.14 -20.28 9.74
N ALA A 287 1.37 -19.85 10.03
CA ALA A 287 1.62 -18.76 10.96
C ALA A 287 0.99 -17.44 10.48
N GLN A 288 1.08 -17.13 9.18
CA GLN A 288 0.45 -15.95 8.60
C GLN A 288 -1.08 -15.98 8.72
N LEU A 289 -1.70 -17.15 8.51
CA LEU A 289 -3.14 -17.34 8.70
C LEU A 289 -3.56 -17.13 10.16
N TYR A 290 -2.76 -17.64 11.11
CA TYR A 290 -3.00 -17.39 12.54
C TYR A 290 -2.85 -15.92 12.91
N LEU A 291 -1.86 -15.20 12.34
CA LEU A 291 -1.71 -13.76 12.54
C LEU A 291 -2.91 -12.98 11.99
N ALA A 292 -3.41 -13.36 10.80
CA ALA A 292 -4.59 -12.75 10.19
C ALA A 292 -5.88 -13.00 11.00
N ASP A 293 -5.88 -14.03 11.82
CA ASP A 293 -7.00 -14.44 12.72
C ASP A 293 -6.80 -13.99 14.18
N ASP A 294 -5.78 -13.12 14.43
CA ASP A 294 -5.35 -12.63 15.76
C ASP A 294 -4.97 -13.77 16.77
N ARG A 295 -4.66 -14.95 16.26
CA ARG A 295 -4.21 -16.12 17.03
C ARG A 295 -2.69 -16.08 17.22
N LEU A 296 -2.22 -15.08 17.98
CA LEU A 296 -0.80 -14.76 18.11
C LEU A 296 0.03 -15.91 18.71
N ASP A 297 -0.52 -16.62 19.70
CA ASP A 297 0.19 -17.72 20.36
C ASP A 297 0.34 -18.94 19.43
N ASP A 298 -0.65 -19.22 18.59
CA ASP A 298 -0.57 -20.32 17.62
C ASP A 298 0.41 -19.98 16.49
N ALA A 299 0.44 -18.72 16.05
CA ALA A 299 1.46 -18.23 15.12
C ALA A 299 2.86 -18.37 15.71
N GLN A 300 3.06 -17.98 16.97
CA GLN A 300 4.35 -18.13 17.65
C GLN A 300 4.80 -19.59 17.70
N LYS A 301 3.89 -20.55 17.99
CA LYS A 301 4.23 -21.99 17.99
C LYS A 301 4.80 -22.45 16.65
N GLN A 302 4.26 -21.93 15.52
CA GLN A 302 4.80 -22.27 14.19
C GLN A 302 6.19 -21.67 13.98
N PHE A 303 6.41 -20.41 14.36
CA PHE A 303 7.73 -19.77 14.27
C PHE A 303 8.75 -20.45 15.20
N ASP A 304 8.37 -20.85 16.41
CA ASP A 304 9.24 -21.62 17.30
C ASP A 304 9.61 -22.99 16.71
N ALA A 305 8.68 -23.64 16.01
CA ALA A 305 8.97 -24.89 15.31
C ALA A 305 9.92 -24.66 14.10
N MET A 306 9.75 -23.57 13.35
CA MET A 306 10.69 -23.20 12.28
C MET A 306 12.10 -22.98 12.83
N ARG A 307 12.23 -22.25 13.95
CA ARG A 307 13.52 -22.00 14.62
C ARG A 307 14.19 -23.30 15.13
N ARG A 308 13.40 -24.28 15.59
CA ARG A 308 13.94 -25.61 15.98
C ARG A 308 14.41 -26.40 14.77
N ASN A 309 13.74 -26.26 13.62
CA ASN A 309 14.11 -26.96 12.39
C ASN A 309 15.36 -26.34 11.74
N ASP A 310 15.49 -25.02 11.78
CA ASP A 310 16.64 -24.29 11.25
C ASP A 310 16.95 -23.07 12.16
N SER A 311 17.99 -23.22 12.98
CA SER A 311 18.44 -22.15 13.88
C SER A 311 19.24 -21.04 13.17
N SER A 312 19.58 -21.23 11.90
CA SER A 312 20.28 -20.24 11.05
C SER A 312 19.31 -19.32 10.28
N ASP A 313 18.00 -19.64 10.29
CA ASP A 313 16.97 -18.77 9.71
C ASP A 313 16.61 -17.65 10.72
N PRO A 314 16.92 -16.37 10.43
CA PRO A 314 16.58 -15.27 11.31
C PRO A 314 15.08 -14.93 11.28
N THR A 315 14.36 -15.32 10.22
CA THR A 315 12.96 -14.94 9.98
C THR A 315 12.02 -15.22 11.17
N PRO A 316 12.06 -16.42 11.80
CA PRO A 316 11.20 -16.68 12.94
C PRO A 316 11.47 -15.79 14.16
N LEU A 317 12.73 -15.38 14.35
CA LEU A 317 13.12 -14.52 15.48
C LEU A 317 12.51 -13.13 15.36
N MET A 318 12.54 -12.55 14.16
CA MET A 318 11.89 -11.26 13.88
C MET A 318 10.37 -11.36 14.07
N ALA A 319 9.75 -12.40 13.52
CA ALA A 319 8.31 -12.60 13.64
C ALA A 319 7.85 -12.74 15.11
N ILE A 320 8.56 -13.54 15.91
CA ILE A 320 8.25 -13.69 17.35
C ILE A 320 8.46 -12.35 18.08
N ALA A 321 9.53 -11.62 17.77
CA ALA A 321 9.75 -10.30 18.36
C ALA A 321 8.59 -9.34 18.11
N LEU A 322 8.08 -9.30 16.87
CA LEU A 322 6.93 -8.47 16.53
C LEU A 322 5.63 -8.91 17.21
N ILE A 323 5.41 -10.22 17.35
CA ILE A 323 4.31 -10.76 18.17
C ILE A 323 4.44 -10.28 19.61
N LYS A 324 5.64 -10.34 20.20
CA LYS A 324 5.88 -9.88 21.58
C LYS A 324 5.67 -8.38 21.76
N ILE A 325 6.03 -7.56 20.77
CA ILE A 325 5.71 -6.13 20.77
C ILE A 325 4.18 -5.92 20.78
N GLN A 326 3.45 -6.63 19.93
CA GLN A 326 1.99 -6.56 19.86
C GLN A 326 1.33 -6.97 21.19
N GLN A 327 1.87 -8.00 21.85
CA GLN A 327 1.43 -8.46 23.18
C GLN A 327 1.90 -7.54 24.31
N LYS A 328 2.70 -6.50 24.03
CA LYS A 328 3.35 -5.61 25.02
C LYS A 328 4.35 -6.32 25.97
N HIS A 329 4.87 -7.46 25.58
CA HIS A 329 5.94 -8.17 26.27
C HIS A 329 7.30 -7.65 25.77
N LEU A 330 7.64 -6.41 26.14
CA LEU A 330 8.77 -5.67 25.56
C LEU A 330 10.14 -6.27 25.87
N ASP A 331 10.31 -6.89 27.03
CA ASP A 331 11.57 -7.55 27.43
C ASP A 331 11.83 -8.81 26.58
N ASP A 332 10.79 -9.61 26.34
CA ASP A 332 10.87 -10.76 25.44
C ASP A 332 11.18 -10.29 24.02
N ALA A 333 10.46 -9.27 23.53
CA ALA A 333 10.70 -8.68 22.21
C ALA A 333 12.16 -8.25 22.05
N THR A 334 12.70 -7.55 23.06
CA THR A 334 14.10 -7.12 23.09
C THR A 334 15.05 -8.32 22.98
N THR A 335 14.75 -9.41 23.68
CA THR A 335 15.54 -10.64 23.66
C THR A 335 15.55 -11.28 22.26
N TYR A 336 14.38 -11.40 21.63
CA TYR A 336 14.27 -11.97 20.28
C TYR A 336 14.89 -11.08 19.22
N LEU A 337 14.78 -9.75 19.30
CA LEU A 337 15.45 -8.81 18.38
C LEU A 337 16.96 -8.92 18.47
N LYS A 338 17.54 -9.02 19.68
CA LYS A 338 18.98 -9.23 19.86
C LYS A 338 19.45 -10.57 19.29
N GLN A 339 18.65 -11.64 19.44
CA GLN A 339 18.93 -12.93 18.81
C GLN A 339 18.86 -12.83 17.28
N TYR A 340 17.84 -12.15 16.75
CA TYR A 340 17.71 -11.88 15.32
C TYR A 340 18.97 -11.23 14.76
N VAL A 341 19.42 -10.13 15.36
CA VAL A 341 20.65 -9.42 14.93
C VAL A 341 21.85 -10.38 14.90
N LYS A 342 22.04 -11.16 15.99
CA LYS A 342 23.15 -12.10 16.09
C LYS A 342 23.13 -13.19 15.01
N VAL A 343 21.96 -13.65 14.58
CA VAL A 343 21.80 -14.69 13.56
C VAL A 343 21.91 -14.07 12.17
N ALA A 344 21.21 -12.96 11.93
CA ALA A 344 21.16 -12.30 10.63
C ALA A 344 22.53 -11.77 10.18
N GLN A 345 23.31 -11.15 11.08
CA GLN A 345 24.65 -10.62 10.77
C GLN A 345 25.66 -11.68 10.28
N LYS A 346 25.37 -12.97 10.47
CA LYS A 346 26.20 -14.04 9.91
C LYS A 346 25.99 -14.24 8.40
N LYS A 347 24.94 -13.66 7.85
CA LYS A 347 24.60 -13.75 6.42
C LYS A 347 25.19 -12.54 5.69
N PRO A 348 25.94 -12.73 4.60
CA PRO A 348 26.47 -11.63 3.81
C PRO A 348 25.35 -10.71 3.32
N GLY A 349 25.53 -9.39 3.47
CA GLY A 349 24.58 -8.39 2.99
C GLY A 349 23.27 -8.28 3.79
N ALA A 350 23.16 -8.91 4.97
CA ALA A 350 21.94 -8.80 5.79
C ALA A 350 21.82 -7.41 6.41
N ASP A 351 20.74 -6.71 6.08
CA ASP A 351 20.35 -5.46 6.75
C ASP A 351 19.64 -5.78 8.06
N VAL A 352 20.22 -5.34 9.18
CA VAL A 352 19.65 -5.47 10.53
C VAL A 352 19.14 -4.15 11.10
N GLY A 353 19.15 -3.09 10.31
CA GLY A 353 18.76 -1.74 10.71
C GLY A 353 17.37 -1.68 11.29
N GLN A 354 16.41 -2.39 10.69
CA GLN A 354 15.03 -2.44 11.19
C GLN A 354 14.95 -3.01 12.62
N ALA A 355 15.76 -3.99 12.96
CA ALA A 355 15.78 -4.54 14.33
C ALA A 355 16.33 -3.52 15.34
N TYR A 356 17.34 -2.74 14.97
CA TYR A 356 17.86 -1.66 15.81
C TYR A 356 16.83 -0.55 16.01
N VAL A 357 16.06 -0.21 14.97
CA VAL A 357 14.95 0.76 15.07
C VAL A 357 13.87 0.26 16.03
N TYR A 358 13.48 -1.02 15.98
CA TYR A 358 12.53 -1.58 16.95
C TYR A 358 13.10 -1.59 18.38
N LEU A 359 14.38 -1.92 18.57
CA LEU A 359 15.04 -1.85 19.88
C LEU A 359 15.07 -0.43 20.43
N ALA A 360 15.32 0.56 19.58
CA ALA A 360 15.26 1.97 19.95
C ALA A 360 13.84 2.39 20.34
N GLN A 361 12.82 1.99 19.57
CA GLN A 361 11.43 2.30 19.89
C GLN A 361 11.00 1.69 21.23
N ILE A 362 11.37 0.44 21.49
CA ILE A 362 11.12 -0.21 22.80
C ILE A 362 11.77 0.58 23.93
N ALA A 363 13.03 1.03 23.75
CA ALA A 363 13.73 1.82 24.74
C ALA A 363 13.03 3.20 24.98
N LEU A 364 12.49 3.83 23.93
CA LEU A 364 11.68 5.05 24.05
C LEU A 364 10.37 4.82 24.80
N ASP A 365 9.68 3.73 24.53
CA ASP A 365 8.43 3.35 25.22
C ASP A 365 8.68 3.07 26.72
N GLN A 366 9.92 2.68 27.06
CA GLN A 366 10.40 2.51 28.44
C GLN A 366 11.01 3.80 29.02
N ASN A 367 10.89 4.96 28.34
CA ASN A 367 11.50 6.24 28.70
C ASN A 367 13.04 6.21 28.85
N ASN A 368 13.73 5.28 28.16
CA ASN A 368 15.18 5.17 28.17
C ASN A 368 15.79 5.77 26.88
N GLU A 369 15.81 7.09 26.79
CA GLU A 369 16.32 7.83 25.61
C GLU A 369 17.80 7.54 25.33
N ALA A 370 18.60 7.35 26.38
CA ALA A 370 20.02 7.03 26.21
C ALA A 370 20.25 5.66 25.52
N LEU A 371 19.48 4.66 25.91
CA LEU A 371 19.52 3.34 25.27
C LEU A 371 18.97 3.39 23.85
N ALA A 372 17.91 4.18 23.60
CA ALA A 372 17.38 4.38 22.27
C ALA A 372 18.42 4.97 21.33
N ALA A 373 19.13 6.02 21.75
CA ALA A 373 20.22 6.60 20.98
C ALA A 373 21.31 5.59 20.65
N GLN A 374 21.73 4.75 21.62
CA GLN A 374 22.72 3.70 21.39
C GLN A 374 22.29 2.65 20.34
N TRP A 375 20.99 2.33 20.25
CA TRP A 375 20.50 1.43 19.23
C TRP A 375 20.43 2.09 17.86
N LEU A 376 20.02 3.35 17.78
CA LEU A 376 20.00 4.12 16.53
C LEU A 376 21.40 4.31 15.96
N ASP A 377 22.42 4.49 16.81
CA ASP A 377 23.84 4.59 16.39
C ASP A 377 24.40 3.31 15.73
N LYS A 378 23.74 2.17 15.93
CA LYS A 378 24.16 0.89 15.32
C LYS A 378 23.57 0.65 13.94
N VAL A 379 22.70 1.52 13.47
CA VAL A 379 22.14 1.40 12.12
C VAL A 379 23.18 1.82 11.11
N ASP A 380 23.56 0.88 10.23
CA ASP A 380 24.57 1.07 9.20
C ASP A 380 24.13 2.08 8.15
N GLU A 381 25.07 2.86 7.59
CA GLU A 381 24.79 3.85 6.54
C GLU A 381 24.21 3.23 5.27
N ALA A 382 24.55 1.98 4.99
CA ALA A 382 24.00 1.24 3.84
C ALA A 382 22.58 0.71 4.10
N SER A 383 22.06 0.78 5.33
CA SER A 383 20.72 0.33 5.67
C SER A 383 19.66 1.28 5.13
N GLN A 384 18.55 0.72 4.62
CA GLN A 384 17.36 1.49 4.29
C GLN A 384 16.76 2.22 5.51
N GLN A 385 17.12 1.81 6.72
CA GLN A 385 16.67 2.43 7.97
C GLN A 385 17.62 3.53 8.47
N TYR A 386 18.70 3.83 7.75
CA TYR A 386 19.68 4.81 8.22
C TYR A 386 19.10 6.21 8.37
N VAL A 387 18.49 6.76 7.33
CA VAL A 387 17.87 8.10 7.38
C VAL A 387 16.76 8.18 8.43
N PRO A 388 15.78 7.27 8.49
CA PRO A 388 14.78 7.24 9.57
C PRO A 388 15.39 7.17 10.97
N ALA A 389 16.45 6.40 11.17
CA ALA A 389 17.13 6.28 12.45
C ALA A 389 17.80 7.60 12.86
N GLN A 390 18.52 8.25 11.94
CA GLN A 390 19.17 9.53 12.21
C GLN A 390 18.17 10.68 12.42
N VAL A 391 17.04 10.67 11.72
CA VAL A 391 15.93 11.60 11.96
C VAL A 391 15.37 11.42 13.38
N THR A 392 15.16 10.19 13.83
CA THR A 392 14.72 9.91 15.21
C THR A 392 15.77 10.37 16.23
N ARG A 393 17.06 10.17 15.94
CA ARG A 393 18.16 10.64 16.78
C ARG A 393 18.19 12.17 16.87
N ALA A 394 17.97 12.87 15.76
CA ALA A 394 17.90 14.33 15.76
C ALA A 394 16.72 14.84 16.63
N GLN A 395 15.57 14.15 16.58
CA GLN A 395 14.42 14.47 17.45
C GLN A 395 14.76 14.24 18.94
N LEU A 396 15.50 13.21 19.29
CA LEU A 396 15.99 12.98 20.65
C LEU A 396 16.94 14.09 21.12
N LEU A 397 17.89 14.49 20.28
CA LEU A 397 18.80 15.60 20.56
C LEU A 397 18.03 16.91 20.79
N GLN A 398 17.02 17.18 19.96
CA GLN A 398 16.14 18.34 20.13
C GLN A 398 15.40 18.30 21.48
N LYS A 399 14.85 17.15 21.88
CA LYS A 399 14.17 16.97 23.17
C LYS A 399 15.11 17.20 24.35
N GLN A 400 16.40 16.89 24.19
CA GLN A 400 17.46 17.15 25.18
C GLN A 400 17.94 18.63 25.17
N GLY A 401 17.34 19.52 24.38
CA GLY A 401 17.75 20.90 24.25
C GLY A 401 18.95 21.15 23.33
N LYS A 402 19.43 20.11 22.62
CA LYS A 402 20.60 20.15 21.74
C LYS A 402 20.19 20.39 20.27
N ALA A 403 19.41 21.44 20.04
CA ALA A 403 18.83 21.71 18.72
C ALA A 403 19.88 21.91 17.61
N ASP A 404 21.01 22.58 17.90
CA ASP A 404 22.05 22.80 16.89
C ASP A 404 22.84 21.52 16.56
N GLU A 405 23.03 20.61 17.54
CA GLU A 405 23.62 19.28 17.27
C GLU A 405 22.67 18.44 16.39
N ALA A 406 21.37 18.48 16.68
CA ALA A 406 20.35 17.80 15.88
C ALA A 406 20.35 18.27 14.43
N ARG A 407 20.42 19.59 14.21
CA ARG A 407 20.48 20.19 12.87
C ARG A 407 21.75 19.84 12.11
N LYS A 408 22.90 19.84 12.80
CA LYS A 408 24.17 19.38 12.19
C LYS A 408 24.08 17.91 11.74
N LEU A 409 23.46 17.05 12.55
CA LEU A 409 23.24 15.66 12.20
C LEU A 409 22.42 15.56 10.91
N LEU A 410 21.29 16.27 10.83
CA LEU A 410 20.43 16.25 9.64
C LEU A 410 21.10 16.84 8.40
N ALA A 411 21.90 17.90 8.55
CA ALA A 411 22.62 18.54 7.43
C ALA A 411 23.69 17.63 6.79
N ASN A 412 24.22 16.67 7.54
CA ASN A 412 25.22 15.71 7.04
C ASN A 412 24.60 14.46 6.39
N LEU A 413 23.27 14.30 6.44
CA LEU A 413 22.59 13.16 5.83
C LEU A 413 22.50 13.33 4.31
N GLN A 414 22.89 12.28 3.60
CA GLN A 414 22.66 12.17 2.16
C GLN A 414 21.39 11.35 1.94
N ALA A 415 20.36 11.98 1.40
CA ALA A 415 19.14 11.28 1.01
C ALA A 415 19.29 10.74 -0.42
N SER A 416 19.14 9.45 -0.60
CA SER A 416 19.10 8.80 -1.91
C SER A 416 17.68 8.78 -2.51
N ASP A 417 16.68 8.95 -1.66
CA ASP A 417 15.24 9.00 -2.03
C ASP A 417 14.69 10.43 -1.78
N PRO A 418 13.93 11.02 -2.71
CA PRO A 418 13.25 12.29 -2.50
C PRO A 418 12.37 12.34 -1.24
N ARG A 419 11.77 11.20 -0.83
CA ARG A 419 10.99 11.11 0.41
C ARG A 419 11.84 11.32 1.65
N ASP A 420 13.03 10.73 1.70
CA ASP A 420 13.97 10.92 2.79
C ASP A 420 14.44 12.39 2.87
N ALA A 421 14.71 13.01 1.73
CA ALA A 421 15.06 14.42 1.66
C ALA A 421 13.94 15.34 2.20
N ALA A 422 12.69 15.06 1.86
CA ALA A 422 11.53 15.78 2.40
C ALA A 422 11.40 15.61 3.93
N VAL A 423 11.57 14.38 4.43
CA VAL A 423 11.53 14.07 5.88
C VAL A 423 12.64 14.78 6.64
N ILE A 424 13.87 14.80 6.10
CA ILE A 424 15.00 15.53 6.68
C ILE A 424 14.69 17.02 6.75
N ALA A 425 14.24 17.62 5.63
CA ALA A 425 13.89 19.03 5.56
C ALA A 425 12.80 19.42 6.56
N ARG A 426 11.76 18.61 6.64
CA ARG A 426 10.65 18.80 7.57
C ARG A 426 11.09 18.69 9.04
N THR A 427 11.96 17.72 9.34
CA THR A 427 12.47 17.53 10.70
C THR A 427 13.36 18.70 11.13
N ASP A 428 14.26 19.20 10.24
CA ASP A 428 15.07 20.38 10.50
C ASP A 428 14.21 21.61 10.79
N ALA A 429 13.19 21.84 9.96
CA ALA A 429 12.24 22.93 10.17
C ALA A 429 11.43 22.79 11.47
N SER A 430 11.03 21.58 11.84
CA SER A 430 10.35 21.30 13.11
C SER A 430 11.23 21.61 14.32
N ILE A 431 12.52 21.27 14.26
CA ILE A 431 13.51 21.60 15.30
C ILE A 431 13.66 23.12 15.43
N LEU A 432 13.76 23.85 14.33
CA LEU A 432 13.80 25.31 14.32
C LEU A 432 12.54 25.91 14.92
N PHE A 433 11.38 25.40 14.53
CA PHE A 433 10.09 25.88 15.01
C PHE A 433 9.94 25.68 16.53
N THR A 434 10.25 24.50 17.05
CA THR A 434 10.19 24.20 18.49
C THR A 434 11.22 24.99 19.29
N SER A 435 12.34 25.36 18.66
CA SER A 435 13.35 26.26 19.23
C SER A 435 12.98 27.75 19.14
N LYS A 436 11.75 28.07 18.70
CA LYS A 436 11.23 29.45 18.48
C LYS A 436 11.98 30.24 17.40
N ARG A 437 12.76 29.59 16.55
CA ARG A 437 13.46 30.19 15.40
C ARG A 437 12.53 30.21 14.18
N TYR A 438 11.36 30.85 14.34
CA TYR A 438 10.24 30.75 13.38
C TYR A 438 10.57 31.25 11.98
N LYS A 439 11.41 32.30 11.87
CA LYS A 439 11.81 32.82 10.56
C LYS A 439 12.65 31.79 9.81
N GLU A 440 13.63 31.21 10.47
CA GLU A 440 14.49 30.19 9.85
C GLU A 440 13.69 28.91 9.51
N ALA A 441 12.71 28.56 10.35
CA ALA A 441 11.80 27.46 10.04
C ALA A 441 10.98 27.73 8.77
N ALA A 442 10.43 28.95 8.64
CA ALA A 442 9.67 29.35 7.46
C ALA A 442 10.56 29.38 6.20
N ASP A 443 11.77 29.94 6.29
CA ASP A 443 12.73 30.00 5.17
C ASP A 443 13.12 28.56 4.72
N ARG A 444 13.36 27.64 5.68
CA ARG A 444 13.68 26.23 5.39
C ARG A 444 12.50 25.48 4.74
N LEU A 445 11.29 25.74 5.22
CA LEU A 445 10.07 25.12 4.65
C LEU A 445 9.70 25.71 3.29
N ALA A 446 9.97 27.00 3.06
CA ALA A 446 9.80 27.60 1.73
C ALA A 446 10.64 26.86 0.69
N GLN A 447 11.93 26.64 0.99
CA GLN A 447 12.81 25.88 0.11
C GLN A 447 12.31 24.45 -0.06
N ALA A 448 11.90 23.78 1.03
CA ALA A 448 11.43 22.40 0.95
C ALA A 448 10.14 22.26 0.10
N VAL A 449 9.24 23.24 0.13
CA VAL A 449 8.03 23.26 -0.73
C VAL A 449 8.37 23.51 -2.20
N GLU A 450 9.46 24.24 -2.50
CA GLU A 450 9.97 24.39 -3.87
C GLU A 450 10.57 23.06 -4.37
N ASP A 451 11.36 22.37 -3.53
CA ASP A 451 11.99 21.10 -3.87
C ASP A 451 10.97 19.95 -3.97
N PHE A 452 9.91 19.97 -3.15
CA PHE A 452 8.88 18.93 -3.04
C PHE A 452 7.47 19.54 -3.10
N PRO A 453 7.05 20.06 -4.26
CA PRO A 453 5.79 20.84 -4.39
C PRO A 453 4.52 20.02 -4.13
N ASP A 454 4.58 18.71 -4.25
CA ASP A 454 3.44 17.81 -4.06
C ASP A 454 3.32 17.25 -2.63
N ASP A 455 4.27 17.61 -1.73
CA ASP A 455 4.22 17.15 -0.34
C ASP A 455 3.23 18.02 0.48
N PRO A 456 2.09 17.45 0.91
CA PRO A 456 1.06 18.19 1.62
C PRO A 456 1.48 18.58 3.05
N ASP A 457 2.32 17.79 3.68
CA ASP A 457 2.77 18.02 5.05
C ASP A 457 3.76 19.19 5.12
N LEU A 458 4.70 19.27 4.17
CA LEU A 458 5.61 20.40 4.04
C LEU A 458 4.85 21.70 3.77
N ARG A 459 3.84 21.65 2.91
CA ARG A 459 3.00 22.80 2.58
C ARG A 459 2.21 23.30 3.80
N TYR A 460 1.65 22.38 4.58
CA TYR A 460 0.95 22.70 5.82
C TYR A 460 1.90 23.34 6.85
N ASP A 461 3.06 22.72 7.08
CA ASP A 461 4.06 23.20 8.03
C ASP A 461 4.59 24.59 7.62
N TYR A 462 4.78 24.84 6.32
CA TYR A 462 5.15 26.16 5.79
C TYR A 462 4.08 27.21 6.05
N ALA A 463 2.82 26.87 5.88
CA ALA A 463 1.71 27.77 6.21
C ALA A 463 1.73 28.13 7.71
N MET A 464 1.91 27.14 8.59
CA MET A 464 1.95 27.38 10.04
C MET A 464 3.17 28.20 10.47
N ALA A 465 4.34 27.96 9.88
CA ALA A 465 5.53 28.75 10.15
C ALA A 465 5.36 30.20 9.65
N SER A 466 4.76 30.39 8.48
CA SER A 466 4.44 31.71 7.92
C SER A 466 3.47 32.50 8.80
N GLU A 467 2.46 31.84 9.38
CA GLU A 467 1.56 32.46 10.36
C GLU A 467 2.33 33.01 11.58
N LYS A 468 3.27 32.21 12.11
CA LYS A 468 4.07 32.59 13.29
C LYS A 468 4.90 33.86 13.08
N ILE A 469 5.32 34.13 11.88
CA ILE A 469 6.09 35.34 11.52
C ILE A 469 5.21 36.45 10.91
N GLY A 470 3.86 36.28 10.94
CA GLY A 470 2.92 37.28 10.45
C GLY A 470 2.76 37.37 8.94
N GLN A 471 3.31 36.41 8.20
CA GLN A 471 3.16 36.28 6.73
C GLN A 471 1.82 35.62 6.36
N TYR A 472 0.72 36.25 6.75
CA TYR A 472 -0.63 35.71 6.59
C TYR A 472 -1.05 35.47 5.14
N THR A 473 -0.54 36.26 4.20
CA THR A 473 -0.81 36.05 2.78
C THR A 473 -0.22 34.73 2.29
N THR A 474 1.03 34.45 2.65
CA THR A 474 1.70 33.20 2.33
C THR A 474 0.97 32.00 2.97
N MET A 475 0.65 32.13 4.28
CA MET A 475 -0.13 31.12 4.99
C MET A 475 -1.43 30.78 4.25
N GLU A 476 -2.24 31.79 3.92
CA GLU A 476 -3.51 31.60 3.23
C GLU A 476 -3.31 30.96 1.85
N GLN A 477 -2.32 31.41 1.10
CA GLN A 477 -1.99 30.85 -0.22
C GLN A 477 -1.65 29.35 -0.13
N GLN A 478 -0.79 28.97 0.80
CA GLN A 478 -0.39 27.58 0.97
C GLN A 478 -1.56 26.68 1.43
N LEU A 479 -2.38 27.15 2.37
CA LEU A 479 -3.56 26.40 2.81
C LEU A 479 -4.61 26.24 1.71
N ARG A 480 -4.82 27.27 0.87
CA ARG A 480 -5.73 27.15 -0.27
C ARG A 480 -5.22 26.21 -1.35
N LEU A 481 -3.90 26.15 -1.58
CA LEU A 481 -3.28 25.15 -2.46
C LEU A 481 -3.50 23.73 -1.88
N LEU A 482 -3.29 23.56 -0.59
CA LEU A 482 -3.50 22.29 0.09
C LEU A 482 -4.97 21.83 0.04
N MET A 483 -5.94 22.74 0.26
CA MET A 483 -7.37 22.42 0.12
C MET A 483 -7.76 21.98 -1.29
N ARG A 484 -7.11 22.52 -2.33
CA ARG A 484 -7.35 22.09 -3.72
C ARG A 484 -6.77 20.71 -4.00
N ALA A 485 -5.57 20.43 -3.48
CA ALA A 485 -4.91 19.15 -3.66
C ALA A 485 -5.57 18.03 -2.81
N GLN A 486 -6.05 18.38 -1.63
CA GLN A 486 -6.69 17.46 -0.67
C GLN A 486 -8.01 18.07 -0.14
N PRO A 487 -9.12 17.95 -0.89
CA PRO A 487 -10.42 18.54 -0.50
C PRO A 487 -11.05 17.91 0.75
N ASP A 488 -10.55 16.78 1.19
CA ASP A 488 -10.95 16.03 2.38
C ASP A 488 -10.00 16.20 3.59
N ASN A 489 -9.03 17.13 3.49
CA ASN A 489 -8.11 17.43 4.59
C ASN A 489 -8.71 18.45 5.58
N PRO A 490 -9.24 18.04 6.75
CA PRO A 490 -9.90 18.95 7.67
C PRO A 490 -8.96 19.97 8.30
N GLN A 491 -7.66 19.64 8.46
CA GLN A 491 -6.69 20.51 9.09
C GLN A 491 -6.45 21.80 8.28
N ALA A 492 -6.42 21.69 6.94
CA ALA A 492 -6.21 22.85 6.09
C ALA A 492 -7.36 23.87 6.21
N TYR A 493 -8.61 23.38 6.22
CA TYR A 493 -9.79 24.22 6.42
C TYR A 493 -9.82 24.83 7.81
N ASN A 494 -9.53 24.02 8.84
CA ASN A 494 -9.53 24.47 10.22
C ASN A 494 -8.46 25.55 10.47
N ALA A 495 -7.24 25.34 9.97
CA ALA A 495 -6.15 26.29 10.17
C ALA A 495 -6.46 27.65 9.56
N LEU A 496 -6.95 27.71 8.32
CA LEU A 496 -7.32 28.99 7.71
C LEU A 496 -8.52 29.62 8.42
N GLY A 497 -9.56 28.83 8.69
CA GLY A 497 -10.77 29.30 9.37
C GLY A 497 -10.46 29.87 10.76
N TYR A 498 -9.68 29.15 11.56
CA TYR A 498 -9.26 29.60 12.89
C TYR A 498 -8.44 30.89 12.82
N SER A 499 -7.44 30.96 11.97
CA SER A 499 -6.61 32.17 11.80
C SER A 499 -7.42 33.39 11.40
N LEU A 500 -8.43 33.24 10.54
CA LEU A 500 -9.36 34.30 10.19
C LEU A 500 -10.25 34.70 11.38
N ALA A 501 -10.83 33.74 12.08
CA ALA A 501 -11.72 33.95 13.22
C ALA A 501 -11.00 34.68 14.37
N ASP A 502 -9.80 34.23 14.70
CA ASP A 502 -9.03 34.80 15.80
C ASP A 502 -8.62 36.23 15.51
N ARG A 503 -8.21 36.55 14.30
CA ARG A 503 -7.92 37.92 13.84
C ARG A 503 -9.17 38.76 13.57
N ASN A 504 -10.36 38.24 13.80
CA ASN A 504 -11.65 38.88 13.52
C ASN A 504 -11.82 39.35 12.06
N LEU A 505 -11.33 38.56 11.12
CA LEU A 505 -11.37 38.86 9.68
C LEU A 505 -12.27 37.87 8.97
N ARG A 506 -13.09 38.34 8.03
CA ARG A 506 -13.92 37.51 7.14
C ARG A 506 -14.64 36.37 7.91
N LEU A 507 -15.31 36.70 9.03
CA LEU A 507 -15.89 35.75 9.99
C LEU A 507 -16.87 34.75 9.32
N GLN A 508 -17.63 35.20 8.32
CA GLN A 508 -18.54 34.30 7.58
C GLN A 508 -17.80 33.26 6.75
N GLU A 509 -16.66 33.62 6.16
CA GLU A 509 -15.79 32.68 5.47
C GLU A 509 -15.11 31.73 6.48
N ALA A 510 -14.64 32.27 7.59
CA ALA A 510 -14.06 31.49 8.68
C ALA A 510 -15.02 30.41 9.19
N SER A 511 -16.31 30.76 9.40
CA SER A 511 -17.36 29.82 9.81
C SER A 511 -17.53 28.68 8.79
N LYS A 512 -17.67 29.02 7.51
CA LYS A 512 -17.81 28.01 6.44
C LYS A 512 -16.63 27.05 6.37
N LEU A 513 -15.41 27.56 6.52
CA LEU A 513 -14.19 26.75 6.50
C LEU A 513 -14.16 25.80 7.71
N ILE A 514 -14.45 26.29 8.91
CA ILE A 514 -14.44 25.48 10.13
C ILE A 514 -15.61 24.48 10.13
N GLU A 515 -16.78 24.86 9.64
CA GLU A 515 -17.92 23.95 9.45
C GLU A 515 -17.58 22.82 8.47
N LYS A 516 -16.88 23.12 7.37
CA LYS A 516 -16.37 22.10 6.46
C LYS A 516 -15.36 21.19 7.16
N ALA A 517 -14.41 21.74 7.93
CA ALA A 517 -13.48 20.94 8.73
C ALA A 517 -14.21 20.02 9.71
N ASN A 518 -15.21 20.55 10.43
CA ASN A 518 -16.01 19.78 11.38
C ASN A 518 -16.85 18.69 10.70
N SER A 519 -17.35 18.93 9.48
CA SER A 519 -18.06 17.89 8.73
C SER A 519 -17.15 16.73 8.31
N LEU A 520 -15.86 17.00 8.07
CA LEU A 520 -14.85 16.00 7.72
C LEU A 520 -14.31 15.25 8.96
N ALA A 521 -14.29 15.90 10.12
CA ALA A 521 -13.80 15.33 11.38
C ALA A 521 -14.67 15.79 12.59
N PRO A 522 -15.89 15.28 12.74
CA PRO A 522 -16.90 15.80 13.69
C PRO A 522 -16.56 15.56 15.18
N ASN A 523 -15.62 14.68 15.48
CA ASN A 523 -15.19 14.36 16.84
C ASN A 523 -13.73 14.79 17.12
N ASP A 524 -13.20 15.74 16.36
CA ASP A 524 -11.92 16.37 16.64
C ASP A 524 -12.14 17.56 17.59
N ALA A 525 -11.64 17.45 18.83
CA ALA A 525 -11.84 18.45 19.86
C ALA A 525 -11.25 19.82 19.49
N PHE A 526 -10.15 19.87 18.71
CA PHE A 526 -9.54 21.14 18.28
C PHE A 526 -10.33 21.81 17.16
N ILE A 527 -10.94 21.04 16.27
CA ILE A 527 -11.85 21.58 15.26
C ILE A 527 -13.14 22.08 15.91
N MET A 528 -13.64 21.36 16.91
CA MET A 528 -14.79 21.81 17.70
C MET A 528 -14.46 23.08 18.49
N ASP A 529 -13.26 23.20 19.05
CA ASP A 529 -12.80 24.43 19.69
C ASP A 529 -12.84 25.62 18.71
N SER A 530 -12.27 25.43 17.52
CA SER A 530 -12.30 26.46 16.46
C SER A 530 -13.74 26.81 16.05
N LEU A 531 -14.64 25.83 16.00
CA LEU A 531 -16.07 26.06 15.70
C LEU A 531 -16.74 26.86 16.81
N GLY A 532 -16.50 26.52 18.06
CA GLY A 532 -16.97 27.30 19.20
C GLY A 532 -16.41 28.74 19.20
N TRP A 533 -15.12 28.87 18.90
CA TRP A 533 -14.47 30.18 18.82
C TRP A 533 -15.07 31.08 17.73
N VAL A 534 -15.25 30.57 16.49
CA VAL A 534 -15.84 31.37 15.42
C VAL A 534 -17.30 31.74 15.71
N LYS A 535 -18.09 30.87 16.35
CA LYS A 535 -19.46 31.18 16.78
C LYS A 535 -19.47 32.33 17.82
N TYR A 536 -18.57 32.29 18.79
CA TYR A 536 -18.39 33.37 19.73
C TYR A 536 -18.04 34.70 19.03
N ARG A 537 -17.11 34.66 18.08
CA ARG A 537 -16.72 35.86 17.29
C ARG A 537 -17.86 36.40 16.43
N LEU A 538 -18.81 35.57 16.04
CA LEU A 538 -20.05 35.94 15.33
C LEU A 538 -21.18 36.39 16.25
N GLY A 539 -21.02 36.33 17.60
CA GLY A 539 -21.99 36.73 18.58
C GLY A 539 -22.89 35.61 19.13
N ASP A 540 -22.76 34.38 18.62
CA ASP A 540 -23.50 33.21 19.15
C ASP A 540 -22.79 32.66 20.40
N THR A 541 -22.92 33.38 21.52
CA THR A 541 -22.27 33.00 22.78
C THR A 541 -22.84 31.70 23.36
N ALA A 542 -24.14 31.45 23.22
CA ALA A 542 -24.77 30.24 23.74
C ALA A 542 -24.31 28.98 22.97
N GLY A 543 -24.34 29.03 21.64
CA GLY A 543 -23.83 27.97 20.81
C GLY A 543 -22.33 27.71 20.99
N ALA A 544 -21.53 28.78 21.14
CA ALA A 544 -20.11 28.70 21.43
C ALA A 544 -19.85 27.96 22.74
N THR A 545 -20.55 28.34 23.84
CA THR A 545 -20.41 27.70 25.16
C THR A 545 -20.69 26.19 25.08
N ALA A 546 -21.81 25.82 24.43
CA ALA A 546 -22.19 24.39 24.31
C ALA A 546 -21.12 23.58 23.57
N ILE A 547 -20.58 24.10 22.45
CA ILE A 547 -19.57 23.41 21.65
C ILE A 547 -18.23 23.34 22.39
N LEU A 548 -17.79 24.43 23.01
CA LEU A 548 -16.53 24.48 23.77
C LEU A 548 -16.55 23.56 24.99
N LYS A 549 -17.68 23.47 25.72
CA LYS A 549 -17.86 22.50 26.81
C LYS A 549 -17.68 21.06 26.28
N ARG A 550 -18.37 20.73 25.19
CA ARG A 550 -18.24 19.41 24.56
C ARG A 550 -16.82 19.12 24.07
N ALA A 551 -16.14 20.09 23.47
CA ALA A 551 -14.76 19.95 23.04
C ALA A 551 -13.82 19.66 24.22
N TYR A 552 -14.02 20.41 25.32
CA TYR A 552 -13.24 20.23 26.54
C TYR A 552 -13.48 18.87 27.21
N ASP A 553 -14.74 18.44 27.28
CA ASP A 553 -15.11 17.13 27.84
C ASP A 553 -14.52 15.97 27.01
N LEU A 554 -14.49 16.12 25.68
CA LEU A 554 -13.91 15.13 24.79
C LEU A 554 -12.40 15.02 24.95
N GLN A 555 -11.72 16.16 25.06
CA GLN A 555 -10.26 16.24 25.24
C GLN A 555 -9.88 17.47 26.06
N PRO A 556 -9.73 17.33 27.39
CA PRO A 556 -9.25 18.41 28.24
C PRO A 556 -7.92 18.96 27.74
N ASN A 557 -7.90 20.26 27.40
CA ASN A 557 -6.75 20.97 26.86
C ASN A 557 -6.73 22.43 27.40
N ALA A 558 -5.54 22.99 27.61
CA ALA A 558 -5.40 24.31 28.17
C ALA A 558 -5.92 25.42 27.23
N GLU A 559 -5.74 25.30 25.92
CA GLU A 559 -6.23 26.26 24.93
C GLU A 559 -7.76 26.23 24.83
N ILE A 560 -8.37 25.02 24.76
CA ILE A 560 -9.83 24.88 24.77
C ILE A 560 -10.41 25.44 26.07
N GLY A 561 -9.76 25.18 27.20
CA GLY A 561 -10.16 25.73 28.49
C GLY A 561 -10.03 27.26 28.58
N ALA A 562 -9.03 27.83 27.91
CA ALA A 562 -8.86 29.27 27.80
C ALA A 562 -10.02 29.93 27.01
N HIS A 563 -10.37 29.35 25.84
CA HIS A 563 -11.49 29.84 25.02
C HIS A 563 -12.83 29.66 25.75
N LEU A 564 -13.08 28.48 26.34
CA LEU A 564 -14.30 28.24 27.13
C LEU A 564 -14.43 29.24 28.26
N GLY A 565 -13.36 29.47 29.02
CA GLY A 565 -13.36 30.43 30.11
C GLY A 565 -13.62 31.85 29.64
N GLU A 566 -13.09 32.29 28.50
CA GLU A 566 -13.34 33.59 27.92
C GLU A 566 -14.82 33.77 27.56
N VAL A 567 -15.39 32.79 26.87
CA VAL A 567 -16.81 32.83 26.46
C VAL A 567 -17.71 32.87 27.69
N LEU A 568 -17.46 32.03 28.70
CA LEU A 568 -18.18 32.06 29.99
C LEU A 568 -18.02 33.39 30.73
N TRP A 569 -16.81 33.94 30.72
CA TRP A 569 -16.56 35.25 31.35
C TRP A 569 -17.36 36.36 30.69
N ARG A 570 -17.45 36.37 29.37
CA ARG A 570 -18.20 37.38 28.61
C ARG A 570 -19.71 37.18 28.71
N SER A 571 -20.20 35.95 28.92
CA SER A 571 -21.62 35.68 29.19
C SER A 571 -22.07 35.96 30.63
N GLY A 572 -21.14 36.35 31.52
CA GLY A 572 -21.46 36.64 32.91
C GLY A 572 -21.29 35.47 33.89
N SER A 573 -21.02 34.26 33.42
CA SER A 573 -20.80 33.04 34.22
C SER A 573 -19.39 33.02 34.83
N ARG A 574 -19.12 34.00 35.72
CA ARG A 574 -17.77 34.29 36.25
C ARG A 574 -17.14 33.12 37.00
N ASP A 575 -17.92 32.39 37.78
CA ASP A 575 -17.40 31.26 38.58
C ASP A 575 -17.04 30.07 37.70
N GLU A 576 -17.87 29.76 36.70
CA GLU A 576 -17.57 28.71 35.72
C GLU A 576 -16.33 29.07 34.88
N ALA A 577 -16.20 30.33 34.48
CA ALA A 577 -15.03 30.84 33.76
C ALA A 577 -13.73 30.61 34.55
N ARG A 578 -13.73 31.02 35.85
CA ARG A 578 -12.59 30.79 36.74
C ARG A 578 -12.28 29.30 36.92
N ALA A 579 -13.31 28.46 37.04
CA ALA A 579 -13.13 27.01 37.14
C ALA A 579 -12.46 26.43 35.88
N ALA A 580 -12.92 26.83 34.67
CA ALA A 580 -12.32 26.42 33.40
C ALA A 580 -10.86 26.88 33.29
N TRP A 581 -10.54 28.10 33.63
CA TRP A 581 -9.17 28.62 33.61
C TRP A 581 -8.25 27.97 34.65
N ARG A 582 -8.72 27.67 35.87
CA ARG A 582 -7.94 26.89 36.86
C ARG A 582 -7.63 25.48 36.37
N ALA A 583 -8.60 24.87 35.70
CA ALA A 583 -8.39 23.54 35.11
C ALA A 583 -7.37 23.61 33.95
N ALA A 584 -7.49 24.60 33.08
CA ALA A 584 -6.53 24.87 32.00
C ALA A 584 -5.11 25.15 32.55
N GLN A 585 -4.99 25.96 33.61
CA GLN A 585 -3.71 26.29 34.25
C GLN A 585 -3.03 25.03 34.86
N LYS A 586 -3.82 24.10 35.43
CA LYS A 586 -3.27 22.83 35.94
C LYS A 586 -2.72 21.93 34.81
N LEU A 587 -3.32 21.99 33.64
CA LEU A 587 -2.87 21.22 32.48
C LEU A 587 -1.58 21.80 31.88
N GLU A 588 -1.51 23.11 31.73
CA GLU A 588 -0.37 23.83 31.14
C GLU A 588 -0.31 25.26 31.71
N PRO A 589 0.50 25.48 32.79
CA PRO A 589 0.56 26.75 33.48
C PRO A 589 0.98 27.93 32.60
N ASP A 590 1.88 27.67 31.64
CA ASP A 590 2.46 28.66 30.75
C ASP A 590 1.78 28.69 29.37
N ASN A 591 0.53 28.23 29.27
CA ASN A 591 -0.20 28.26 28.01
C ASN A 591 -0.43 29.70 27.56
N ASP A 592 0.08 30.04 26.38
CA ASP A 592 0.07 31.42 25.89
C ASP A 592 -1.35 31.99 25.70
N THR A 593 -2.29 31.20 25.19
CA THR A 593 -3.69 31.59 24.98
C THR A 593 -4.35 31.93 26.31
N LEU A 594 -4.12 31.08 27.33
CA LEU A 594 -4.63 31.33 28.69
C LEU A 594 -4.02 32.61 29.30
N VAL A 595 -2.69 32.73 29.28
CA VAL A 595 -1.97 33.88 29.86
C VAL A 595 -2.40 35.19 29.20
N GLN A 596 -2.50 35.20 27.86
CA GLN A 596 -2.92 36.40 27.12
C GLN A 596 -4.40 36.72 27.36
N THR A 597 -5.27 35.72 27.45
CA THR A 597 -6.69 35.89 27.74
C THR A 597 -6.90 36.53 29.13
N LEU A 598 -6.24 35.98 30.17
CA LEU A 598 -6.33 36.49 31.52
C LEU A 598 -5.81 37.95 31.61
N LYS A 599 -4.67 38.21 30.96
CA LYS A 599 -4.11 39.59 30.91
C LYS A 599 -5.04 40.57 30.21
N ARG A 600 -5.60 40.20 29.05
CA ARG A 600 -6.51 41.03 28.25
C ARG A 600 -7.83 41.33 28.98
N LEU A 601 -8.33 40.37 29.74
CA LEU A 601 -9.55 40.47 30.51
C LEU A 601 -9.32 41.05 31.92
N GLN A 602 -8.07 41.38 32.28
CA GLN A 602 -7.66 41.90 33.57
C GLN A 602 -8.10 41.01 34.75
N VAL A 603 -8.05 39.70 34.57
CA VAL A 603 -8.40 38.74 35.63
C VAL A 603 -7.17 38.49 36.49
N ASN A 604 -7.22 38.97 37.75
CA ASN A 604 -6.17 38.75 38.73
C ASN A 604 -6.61 37.64 39.71
N GLY A 605 -5.72 36.71 39.99
CA GLY A 605 -5.94 35.58 40.92
C GLY A 605 -7.03 34.60 40.44
N LEU A 606 -6.61 33.48 39.98
CA LEU A 606 -7.50 32.34 39.65
C LEU A 606 -7.81 31.50 40.88
#